data_e8ac49270f42f3871588314e40db0b04
#
_entry.id   e8ac49270f42f3871588314e40db0b04
#
_cell.length_a   1.000
_cell.length_b   1.000
_cell.length_c   1.000
_cell.angle_alpha   90.00
_cell.angle_beta   90.00
_cell.angle_gamma   90.00
#
_symmetry.space_group_name_H-M   'P 1'
#
loop_
_entity.id
_entity.type
_entity.pdbx_description
1 polymer ?
#
loop_
_entity_poly.entity_id
_entity_poly.type
_entity_poly.pdbx_seq_one_letter_code
_entity_poly.pdbx_strand_id
1 'polypeptide(L)'
;MIYRNIAAFHSPLPVITFGGASISGEGGGYGFGVMSEGEAERLLKAAWEHGITLFDTAPIYGFGLSEERLGKYLPKEAMVISKSGVDWHETKRVNMTNSPVHTERMLHESLKRLKREVIDIYMIHWPDSKYDIREPLAVIKKAQEEGKIKHIGLCNTNLEDLARAREVCQVEVIQSELNLFNSAPFDGLKDEWKETFSMSWGTFDKGILTGRVTRERKYDKSDSRHSAPWWNKKDVLKKIERTEQLKNILPEFGLSLQEFCLHYNLYYYGLSTVLIGFKSEADIVQMTSNLQQKLMRERIEEVLVLWNNYE
;
A
#
# COMPACT_ATOMS: atom_id res chain seq x y z
N MET A 1 -18.56 0.57 3.58
CA MET A 1 -17.27 1.31 3.58
C MET A 1 -17.32 2.49 4.53
N ILE A 2 -16.25 2.77 5.27
CA ILE A 2 -16.07 3.95 6.11
C ILE A 2 -15.21 4.96 5.36
N TYR A 3 -15.55 6.26 5.51
CA TYR A 3 -14.79 7.37 4.92
C TYR A 3 -14.34 8.33 6.02
N ARG A 4 -13.21 8.99 5.81
CA ARG A 4 -12.66 10.01 6.71
C ARG A 4 -12.45 11.33 5.99
N ASN A 5 -12.78 12.43 6.66
CA ASN A 5 -12.42 13.77 6.20
C ASN A 5 -10.94 14.01 6.52
N ILE A 6 -10.17 14.36 5.51
CA ILE A 6 -8.75 14.67 5.62
C ILE A 6 -8.56 16.10 5.13
N ALA A 7 -7.91 16.94 5.92
CA ALA A 7 -7.83 18.38 5.68
C ALA A 7 -7.27 18.76 4.30
N ALA A 8 -6.33 17.99 3.78
CA ALA A 8 -5.72 18.23 2.47
C ALA A 8 -6.62 17.83 1.28
N PHE A 9 -7.75 17.15 1.51
CA PHE A 9 -8.59 16.61 0.43
C PHE A 9 -10.00 17.18 0.47
N HIS A 10 -10.54 17.55 -0.69
CA HIS A 10 -11.88 18.14 -0.82
C HIS A 10 -13.02 17.15 -0.56
N SER A 11 -12.77 15.86 -0.69
CA SER A 11 -13.77 14.81 -0.48
C SER A 11 -13.29 13.79 0.54
N PRO A 12 -14.21 13.18 1.30
CA PRO A 12 -13.85 12.12 2.22
C PRO A 12 -13.17 10.95 1.51
N LEU A 13 -12.11 10.39 2.11
CA LEU A 13 -11.35 9.26 1.58
C LEU A 13 -11.71 7.94 2.28
N PRO A 14 -11.71 6.81 1.56
CA PRO A 14 -12.02 5.51 2.15
C PRO A 14 -10.90 5.06 3.10
N VAL A 15 -11.26 4.36 4.17
CA VAL A 15 -10.28 3.79 5.10
C VAL A 15 -9.62 2.51 4.56
N ILE A 16 -10.05 2.02 3.40
CA ILE A 16 -9.40 0.95 2.63
C ILE A 16 -9.07 1.50 1.24
N THR A 17 -7.80 1.41 0.87
CA THR A 17 -7.28 1.71 -0.47
C THR A 17 -6.97 0.41 -1.20
N PHE A 18 -7.33 0.31 -2.48
CA PHE A 18 -7.01 -0.85 -3.30
C PHE A 18 -5.52 -0.89 -3.64
N GLY A 19 -4.83 -1.96 -3.27
CA GLY A 19 -3.41 -2.17 -3.57
C GLY A 19 -3.20 -2.82 -4.94
N GLY A 20 -2.79 -2.04 -5.94
CA GLY A 20 -2.64 -2.46 -7.34
C GLY A 20 -1.54 -3.50 -7.60
N ALA A 21 -0.62 -3.74 -6.68
CA ALA A 21 0.33 -4.85 -6.80
C ALA A 21 -0.39 -6.21 -6.93
N SER A 22 -1.60 -6.35 -6.37
CA SER A 22 -2.40 -7.58 -6.46
C SER A 22 -2.90 -7.90 -7.88
N ILE A 23 -3.00 -6.90 -8.75
CA ILE A 23 -3.45 -7.04 -10.15
C ILE A 23 -2.31 -6.88 -11.16
N SER A 24 -1.06 -6.92 -10.73
CA SER A 24 0.11 -6.73 -11.60
C SER A 24 0.44 -7.93 -12.50
N GLY A 25 -0.27 -9.04 -12.36
CA GLY A 25 -0.05 -10.23 -13.18
C GLY A 25 1.18 -11.03 -12.77
N GLU A 26 1.80 -11.70 -13.74
CA GLU A 26 2.95 -12.58 -13.51
C GLU A 26 4.18 -11.82 -13.04
N GLY A 27 4.80 -12.34 -12.02
CA GLY A 27 6.09 -12.21 -11.41
C GLY A 27 7.11 -11.13 -11.76
N GLY A 28 6.88 -10.36 -12.78
CA GLY A 28 7.73 -9.23 -13.11
C GLY A 28 7.49 -8.09 -12.12
N GLY A 29 8.48 -7.78 -11.29
CA GLY A 29 8.44 -6.61 -10.43
C GLY A 29 7.28 -6.61 -9.42
N TYR A 30 7.42 -7.35 -8.34
CA TYR A 30 6.48 -7.36 -7.21
C TYR A 30 5.07 -7.92 -7.49
N GLY A 31 4.91 -8.81 -8.47
CA GLY A 31 3.65 -9.50 -8.72
C GLY A 31 3.31 -10.57 -7.67
N PHE A 32 2.03 -10.80 -7.47
CA PHE A 32 1.51 -11.81 -6.55
C PHE A 32 0.77 -12.94 -7.29
N GLY A 33 1.35 -13.46 -8.38
CA GLY A 33 0.84 -14.55 -9.18
C GLY A 33 0.00 -14.11 -10.38
N VAL A 34 -0.29 -15.07 -11.25
CA VAL A 34 -1.05 -14.86 -12.48
C VAL A 34 -2.42 -14.26 -12.18
N MET A 35 -2.84 -13.33 -13.00
CA MET A 35 -4.19 -12.77 -13.02
C MET A 35 -4.56 -12.40 -14.46
N SER A 36 -5.64 -12.95 -14.95
CA SER A 36 -6.16 -12.63 -16.27
C SER A 36 -6.76 -11.22 -16.35
N GLU A 37 -6.90 -10.68 -17.55
CA GLU A 37 -7.55 -9.38 -17.76
C GLU A 37 -8.97 -9.35 -17.21
N GLY A 38 -9.77 -10.41 -17.47
CA GLY A 38 -11.15 -10.48 -16.98
C GLY A 38 -11.26 -10.56 -15.46
N GLU A 39 -10.29 -11.18 -14.77
CA GLU A 39 -10.24 -11.18 -13.30
C GLU A 39 -9.90 -9.81 -12.75
N ALA A 40 -8.91 -9.12 -13.35
CA ALA A 40 -8.55 -7.77 -12.95
C ALA A 40 -9.72 -6.79 -13.14
N GLU A 41 -10.42 -6.86 -14.27
CA GLU A 41 -11.62 -6.06 -14.55
C GLU A 41 -12.70 -6.28 -13.48
N ARG A 42 -13.07 -7.55 -13.21
CA ARG A 42 -14.07 -7.85 -12.19
C ARG A 42 -13.70 -7.36 -10.80
N LEU A 43 -12.43 -7.53 -10.40
CA LEU A 43 -11.96 -7.04 -9.10
C LEU A 43 -12.01 -5.51 -8.98
N LEU A 44 -11.59 -4.79 -10.00
CA LEU A 44 -11.61 -3.33 -10.00
C LEU A 44 -13.05 -2.79 -9.98
N LYS A 45 -13.95 -3.41 -10.76
CA LYS A 45 -15.37 -3.07 -10.75
C LYS A 45 -16.00 -3.34 -9.39
N ALA A 46 -15.79 -4.53 -8.82
CA ALA A 46 -16.30 -4.88 -7.50
C ALA A 46 -15.74 -3.94 -6.41
N ALA A 47 -14.45 -3.58 -6.45
CA ALA A 47 -13.87 -2.63 -5.51
C ALA A 47 -14.57 -1.28 -5.56
N TRP A 48 -14.81 -0.73 -6.76
CA TRP A 48 -15.54 0.50 -6.96
C TRP A 48 -16.98 0.42 -6.45
N GLU A 49 -17.72 -0.62 -6.82
CA GLU A 49 -19.11 -0.85 -6.40
C GLU A 49 -19.27 -1.00 -4.89
N HIS A 50 -18.23 -1.50 -4.19
CA HIS A 50 -18.20 -1.59 -2.72
C HIS A 50 -17.62 -0.35 -2.03
N GLY A 51 -17.42 0.75 -2.78
CA GLY A 51 -17.03 2.05 -2.24
C GLY A 51 -15.54 2.22 -2.00
N ILE A 52 -14.68 1.40 -2.58
CA ILE A 52 -13.23 1.68 -2.63
C ILE A 52 -13.02 2.69 -3.77
N THR A 53 -12.80 3.95 -3.42
CA THR A 53 -12.67 5.05 -4.39
C THR A 53 -11.22 5.49 -4.61
N LEU A 54 -10.27 4.93 -3.86
CA LEU A 54 -8.83 5.21 -3.93
C LEU A 54 -8.05 3.97 -4.31
N PHE A 55 -7.22 4.06 -5.36
CA PHE A 55 -6.47 2.95 -5.96
C PHE A 55 -4.99 3.29 -6.02
N ASP A 56 -4.17 2.49 -5.34
CA ASP A 56 -2.72 2.65 -5.29
C ASP A 56 -2.04 1.75 -6.33
N THR A 57 -1.12 2.31 -7.09
CA THR A 57 -0.27 1.57 -8.02
C THR A 57 1.15 2.12 -8.05
N ALA A 58 2.00 1.55 -8.90
CA ALA A 58 3.33 2.03 -9.25
C ALA A 58 3.74 1.47 -10.62
N PRO A 59 4.64 2.15 -11.36
CA PRO A 59 5.16 1.68 -12.64
C PRO A 59 5.75 0.28 -12.58
N ILE A 60 6.45 -0.04 -11.48
CA ILE A 60 7.11 -1.34 -11.29
C ILE A 60 6.12 -2.51 -11.17
N TYR A 61 4.86 -2.28 -10.82
CA TYR A 61 3.88 -3.35 -10.63
C TYR A 61 3.47 -3.97 -11.97
N GLY A 62 4.06 -5.15 -12.26
CA GLY A 62 3.91 -5.83 -13.54
C GLY A 62 4.51 -5.06 -14.72
N PHE A 63 5.56 -4.22 -14.46
CA PHE A 63 6.19 -3.40 -15.52
C PHE A 63 5.19 -2.54 -16.28
N GLY A 64 4.33 -1.82 -15.53
CA GLY A 64 3.30 -0.93 -16.05
C GLY A 64 1.91 -1.55 -16.14
N LEU A 65 1.78 -2.88 -16.12
CA LEU A 65 0.49 -3.58 -16.30
C LEU A 65 -0.58 -3.15 -15.29
N SER A 66 -0.20 -2.92 -14.02
CA SER A 66 -1.14 -2.45 -13.00
C SER A 66 -1.71 -1.08 -13.37
N GLU A 67 -0.87 -0.12 -13.80
CA GLU A 67 -1.33 1.20 -14.25
C GLU A 67 -2.22 1.12 -15.49
N GLU A 68 -1.89 0.26 -16.47
CA GLU A 68 -2.69 0.05 -17.67
C GLU A 68 -4.09 -0.50 -17.33
N ARG A 69 -4.17 -1.46 -16.40
CA ARG A 69 -5.44 -2.03 -15.91
C ARG A 69 -6.28 -0.97 -15.20
N LEU A 70 -5.69 -0.16 -14.31
CA LEU A 70 -6.41 0.95 -13.68
C LEU A 70 -6.91 1.94 -14.73
N GLY A 71 -6.07 2.33 -15.69
CA GLY A 71 -6.44 3.26 -16.77
C GLY A 71 -7.51 2.74 -17.74
N LYS A 72 -7.66 1.41 -17.82
CA LYS A 72 -8.63 0.75 -18.69
C LYS A 72 -9.99 0.52 -18.04
N TYR A 73 -9.99 0.14 -16.75
CA TYR A 73 -11.20 -0.39 -16.12
C TYR A 73 -11.80 0.52 -15.06
N LEU A 74 -11.06 1.52 -14.53
CA LEU A 74 -11.62 2.43 -13.54
C LEU A 74 -12.37 3.60 -14.19
N PRO A 75 -13.44 4.08 -13.56
CA PRO A 75 -14.09 5.32 -13.95
C PRO A 75 -13.16 6.52 -13.69
N LYS A 76 -13.44 7.66 -14.32
CA LYS A 76 -12.62 8.88 -14.19
C LYS A 76 -12.67 9.48 -12.79
N GLU A 77 -13.74 9.24 -12.08
CA GLU A 77 -13.99 9.68 -10.69
C GLU A 77 -13.15 8.94 -9.65
N ALA A 78 -12.63 7.75 -10.00
CA ALA A 78 -11.74 7.01 -9.12
C ALA A 78 -10.43 7.76 -8.93
N MET A 79 -10.01 7.95 -7.69
CA MET A 79 -8.71 8.56 -7.35
C MET A 79 -7.59 7.54 -7.52
N VAL A 80 -6.48 7.98 -8.09
CA VAL A 80 -5.33 7.11 -8.37
C VAL A 80 -4.05 7.66 -7.74
N ILE A 81 -3.31 6.76 -7.11
CA ILE A 81 -1.96 6.98 -6.60
C ILE A 81 -0.99 6.29 -7.53
N SER A 82 0.05 6.99 -7.99
CA SER A 82 1.21 6.36 -8.61
C SER A 82 2.52 6.92 -8.05
N LYS A 83 3.64 6.37 -8.49
CA LYS A 83 4.93 6.61 -7.84
C LYS A 83 6.07 6.72 -8.86
N SER A 84 7.18 7.37 -8.46
CA SER A 84 8.46 7.32 -9.14
C SER A 84 9.54 6.68 -8.28
N GLY A 85 10.75 6.52 -8.82
CA GLY A 85 11.92 6.06 -8.07
C GLY A 85 12.22 4.57 -8.20
N VAL A 86 11.30 3.75 -8.73
CA VAL A 86 11.56 2.34 -9.06
C VAL A 86 11.18 2.09 -10.50
N ASP A 87 12.18 1.84 -11.31
CA ASP A 87 12.13 1.67 -12.76
C ASP A 87 12.67 0.26 -13.15
N TRP A 88 12.73 -0.04 -14.43
CA TRP A 88 13.28 -1.28 -14.96
C TRP A 88 13.99 -1.08 -16.30
N HIS A 89 14.93 -1.96 -16.60
CA HIS A 89 15.59 -2.07 -17.89
C HIS A 89 14.78 -2.95 -18.87
N GLU A 90 15.10 -2.92 -20.14
CA GLU A 90 14.51 -3.80 -21.16
C GLU A 90 14.61 -5.30 -20.79
N THR A 91 15.67 -5.68 -20.08
CA THR A 91 15.84 -7.03 -19.52
C THR A 91 14.97 -7.33 -18.31
N LYS A 92 14.05 -6.44 -17.94
CA LYS A 92 13.20 -6.52 -16.74
C LYS A 92 13.96 -6.52 -15.40
N ARG A 93 15.26 -6.14 -15.42
CA ARG A 93 16.00 -5.91 -14.19
C ARG A 93 15.51 -4.60 -13.54
N VAL A 94 15.13 -4.69 -12.27
CA VAL A 94 14.70 -3.54 -11.47
C VAL A 94 15.86 -2.57 -11.29
N ASN A 95 15.58 -1.30 -11.42
CA ASN A 95 16.49 -0.18 -11.20
C ASN A 95 15.84 0.81 -10.23
N MET A 96 16.57 1.17 -9.17
CA MET A 96 16.14 2.21 -8.24
C MET A 96 16.89 3.50 -8.58
N THR A 97 16.14 4.57 -8.88
CA THR A 97 16.72 5.86 -9.24
C THR A 97 15.72 6.99 -9.00
N ASN A 98 16.17 7.98 -8.25
CA ASN A 98 15.42 9.23 -8.02
C ASN A 98 16.01 10.40 -8.81
N SER A 99 16.73 10.14 -9.92
CA SER A 99 17.23 11.27 -10.73
C SER A 99 16.06 12.11 -11.26
N PRO A 100 16.19 13.44 -11.34
CA PRO A 100 15.14 14.33 -11.87
C PRO A 100 14.61 13.91 -13.22
N VAL A 101 15.50 13.56 -14.15
CA VAL A 101 15.16 13.13 -15.52
C VAL A 101 14.30 11.86 -15.53
N HIS A 102 14.65 10.86 -14.68
CA HIS A 102 13.86 9.64 -14.59
C HIS A 102 12.51 9.90 -13.91
N THR A 103 12.47 10.75 -12.89
CA THR A 103 11.23 11.12 -12.20
C THR A 103 10.24 11.77 -13.17
N GLU A 104 10.69 12.70 -13.99
CA GLU A 104 9.85 13.35 -15.01
C GLU A 104 9.35 12.37 -16.06
N ARG A 105 10.25 11.52 -16.59
CA ARG A 105 9.89 10.47 -17.56
C ARG A 105 8.85 9.52 -16.98
N MET A 106 9.07 9.00 -15.77
CA MET A 106 8.17 8.05 -15.11
C MET A 106 6.78 8.66 -14.89
N LEU A 107 6.69 9.94 -14.51
CA LEU A 107 5.40 10.63 -14.38
C LEU A 107 4.64 10.66 -15.71
N HIS A 108 5.29 11.06 -16.81
CA HIS A 108 4.65 11.15 -18.12
C HIS A 108 4.21 9.76 -18.63
N GLU A 109 5.02 8.74 -18.40
CA GLU A 109 4.67 7.36 -18.74
C GLU A 109 3.50 6.84 -17.89
N SER A 110 3.44 7.17 -16.59
CA SER A 110 2.33 6.83 -15.70
C SER A 110 1.03 7.48 -16.15
N LEU A 111 1.03 8.79 -16.48
CA LEU A 111 -0.13 9.48 -17.04
C LEU A 111 -0.66 8.80 -18.30
N LYS A 112 0.25 8.38 -19.20
CA LYS A 112 -0.09 7.67 -20.44
C LYS A 112 -0.71 6.29 -20.16
N ARG A 113 -0.09 5.46 -19.30
CA ARG A 113 -0.61 4.13 -18.96
C ARG A 113 -1.95 4.20 -18.22
N LEU A 114 -2.09 5.14 -17.30
CA LEU A 114 -3.33 5.42 -16.57
C LEU A 114 -4.42 6.07 -17.44
N LYS A 115 -4.09 6.53 -18.66
CA LYS A 115 -4.98 7.27 -19.57
C LYS A 115 -5.64 8.47 -18.88
N ARG A 116 -4.85 9.23 -18.12
CA ARG A 116 -5.27 10.40 -17.35
C ARG A 116 -4.39 11.60 -17.65
N GLU A 117 -4.97 12.78 -17.57
CA GLU A 117 -4.23 14.04 -17.63
C GLU A 117 -3.67 14.43 -16.28
N VAL A 118 -4.29 13.94 -15.20
CA VAL A 118 -3.94 14.25 -13.80
C VAL A 118 -3.89 12.98 -12.98
N ILE A 119 -2.85 12.84 -12.16
CA ILE A 119 -2.75 11.82 -11.08
C ILE A 119 -3.12 12.48 -9.77
N ASP A 120 -4.00 11.87 -8.97
CA ASP A 120 -4.49 12.46 -7.73
C ASP A 120 -3.39 12.55 -6.67
N ILE A 121 -2.60 11.48 -6.49
CA ILE A 121 -1.46 11.47 -5.56
C ILE A 121 -0.24 10.89 -6.28
N TYR A 122 0.88 11.61 -6.26
CA TYR A 122 2.14 11.12 -6.82
C TYR A 122 3.23 11.13 -5.79
N MET A 123 3.97 10.02 -5.67
CA MET A 123 4.94 9.81 -4.60
C MET A 123 6.32 9.42 -5.09
N ILE A 124 7.34 9.70 -4.29
CA ILE A 124 8.60 8.94 -4.37
C ILE A 124 8.36 7.59 -3.67
N HIS A 125 8.58 6.48 -4.41
CA HIS A 125 8.29 5.11 -3.95
C HIS A 125 9.30 4.62 -2.91
N TRP A 126 10.59 4.82 -3.23
CA TRP A 126 11.73 4.53 -2.37
C TRP A 126 12.76 5.65 -2.53
N PRO A 127 13.11 6.36 -1.47
CA PRO A 127 14.23 7.29 -1.51
C PRO A 127 15.53 6.58 -1.94
N ASP A 128 16.28 7.20 -2.85
CA ASP A 128 17.58 6.71 -3.33
C ASP A 128 18.68 7.61 -2.78
N SER A 129 19.55 7.06 -1.93
CA SER A 129 20.64 7.81 -1.28
C SER A 129 21.66 8.45 -2.24
N LYS A 130 21.58 8.15 -3.53
CA LYS A 130 22.43 8.77 -4.57
C LYS A 130 21.97 10.18 -4.95
N TYR A 131 20.72 10.54 -4.62
CA TYR A 131 20.12 11.82 -4.96
C TYR A 131 19.56 12.46 -3.70
N ASP A 132 19.77 13.77 -3.57
CA ASP A 132 19.05 14.53 -2.55
C ASP A 132 17.56 14.48 -2.88
N ILE A 133 16.73 14.12 -1.89
CA ILE A 133 15.29 13.97 -2.10
C ILE A 133 14.61 15.22 -2.64
N ARG A 134 15.22 16.39 -2.42
CA ARG A 134 14.76 17.68 -2.94
C ARG A 134 14.81 17.75 -4.46
N GLU A 135 15.76 17.07 -5.09
CA GLU A 135 15.92 17.09 -6.56
C GLU A 135 14.71 16.46 -7.29
N PRO A 136 14.31 15.20 -7.03
CA PRO A 136 13.12 14.63 -7.65
C PRO A 136 11.84 15.35 -7.19
N LEU A 137 11.77 15.84 -5.95
CA LEU A 137 10.61 16.58 -5.45
C LEU A 137 10.41 17.92 -6.15
N ALA A 138 11.47 18.60 -6.56
CA ALA A 138 11.36 19.82 -7.36
C ALA A 138 10.66 19.54 -8.71
N VAL A 139 10.94 18.39 -9.34
CA VAL A 139 10.24 17.95 -10.57
C VAL A 139 8.77 17.67 -10.29
N ILE A 140 8.46 16.94 -9.21
CA ILE A 140 7.09 16.60 -8.81
C ILE A 140 6.31 17.87 -8.46
N LYS A 141 6.94 18.82 -7.74
CA LYS A 141 6.34 20.10 -7.38
C LYS A 141 6.00 20.94 -8.63
N LYS A 142 6.91 21.01 -9.59
CA LYS A 142 6.65 21.66 -10.88
C LYS A 142 5.47 21.02 -11.61
N ALA A 143 5.38 19.70 -11.64
CA ALA A 143 4.27 18.98 -12.23
C ALA A 143 2.94 19.23 -11.50
N GLN A 144 2.97 19.45 -10.16
CA GLN A 144 1.79 19.87 -9.40
C GLN A 144 1.34 21.29 -9.82
N GLU A 145 2.28 22.22 -9.98
CA GLU A 145 1.99 23.59 -10.44
C GLU A 145 1.44 23.63 -11.87
N GLU A 146 1.88 22.70 -12.71
CA GLU A 146 1.34 22.48 -14.07
C GLU A 146 -0.03 21.76 -14.08
N GLY A 147 -0.57 21.36 -12.93
CA GLY A 147 -1.85 20.69 -12.80
C GLY A 147 -1.86 19.21 -13.19
N LYS A 148 -0.69 18.57 -13.35
CA LYS A 148 -0.55 17.14 -13.67
C LYS A 148 -0.66 16.23 -12.44
N ILE A 149 -0.49 16.79 -11.26
CA ILE A 149 -0.54 16.11 -9.95
C ILE A 149 -1.37 16.98 -9.01
N LYS A 150 -2.24 16.36 -8.18
CA LYS A 150 -2.97 17.12 -7.15
C LYS A 150 -2.23 17.16 -5.82
N HIS A 151 -1.76 16.00 -5.34
CA HIS A 151 -1.13 15.86 -4.02
C HIS A 151 0.21 15.16 -4.12
N ILE A 152 1.17 15.59 -3.29
CA ILE A 152 2.53 15.06 -3.21
C ILE A 152 2.69 14.19 -1.98
N GLY A 153 3.32 13.02 -2.14
CA GLY A 153 3.59 12.11 -1.04
C GLY A 153 4.98 11.49 -1.06
N LEU A 154 5.30 10.85 0.05
CA LEU A 154 6.50 10.03 0.22
C LEU A 154 6.13 8.63 0.67
N CYS A 155 6.75 7.63 0.06
CA CYS A 155 6.64 6.24 0.47
C CYS A 155 7.99 5.77 1.03
N ASN A 156 7.98 4.97 2.11
CA ASN A 156 9.18 4.41 2.73
C ASN A 156 10.25 5.45 3.13
N THR A 157 9.80 6.59 3.62
CA THR A 157 10.64 7.72 4.02
C THR A 157 11.09 7.61 5.49
N ASN A 158 12.03 8.48 5.87
CA ASN A 158 12.51 8.67 7.23
C ASN A 158 12.42 10.15 7.64
N LEU A 159 12.75 10.47 8.89
CA LEU A 159 12.67 11.85 9.41
C LEU A 159 13.57 12.84 8.66
N GLU A 160 14.75 12.41 8.26
CA GLU A 160 15.71 13.27 7.56
C GLU A 160 15.20 13.63 6.16
N ASP A 161 14.77 12.61 5.38
CA ASP A 161 14.20 12.83 4.05
C ASP A 161 12.91 13.65 4.13
N LEU A 162 12.06 13.39 5.13
CA LEU A 162 10.83 14.15 5.33
C LEU A 162 11.11 15.63 5.64
N ALA A 163 12.10 15.93 6.49
CA ALA A 163 12.51 17.30 6.79
C ALA A 163 13.02 18.03 5.55
N ARG A 164 13.89 17.39 4.76
CA ARG A 164 14.41 17.94 3.50
C ARG A 164 13.30 18.13 2.45
N ALA A 165 12.36 17.19 2.36
CA ALA A 165 11.23 17.28 1.43
C ALA A 165 10.36 18.50 1.72
N ARG A 166 10.13 18.82 2.97
CA ARG A 166 9.34 19.99 3.42
C ARG A 166 9.99 21.33 3.09
N GLU A 167 11.28 21.36 2.76
CA GLU A 167 11.94 22.56 2.25
C GLU A 167 11.50 22.90 0.80
N VAL A 168 11.01 21.91 0.04
CA VAL A 168 10.65 22.04 -1.38
C VAL A 168 9.13 22.09 -1.57
N CYS A 169 8.38 21.26 -0.86
CA CYS A 169 6.95 21.11 -1.05
C CYS A 169 6.25 20.71 0.24
N GLN A 170 4.93 20.92 0.27
CA GLN A 170 4.09 20.31 1.30
C GLN A 170 3.99 18.82 1.02
N VAL A 171 4.43 17.97 1.96
CA VAL A 171 4.22 16.53 1.93
C VAL A 171 2.85 16.23 2.55
N GLU A 172 1.87 15.93 1.71
CA GLU A 172 0.48 15.74 2.12
C GLU A 172 0.16 14.28 2.44
N VAL A 173 0.96 13.34 1.90
CA VAL A 173 0.73 11.90 2.02
C VAL A 173 2.00 11.18 2.44
N ILE A 174 1.89 10.30 3.44
CA ILE A 174 2.96 9.40 3.86
C ILE A 174 2.47 7.96 3.78
N GLN A 175 3.26 7.10 3.14
CA GLN A 175 2.98 5.69 2.99
C GLN A 175 4.18 4.84 3.45
N SER A 176 3.96 3.91 4.39
CA SER A 176 5.03 3.02 4.89
C SER A 176 4.48 1.64 5.27
N GLU A 177 5.37 0.66 5.45
CA GLU A 177 4.95 -0.64 5.96
C GLU A 177 4.45 -0.52 7.40
N LEU A 178 3.28 -1.11 7.67
CA LEU A 178 2.77 -1.30 9.02
C LEU A 178 1.92 -2.56 9.09
N ASN A 179 2.30 -3.43 10.00
CA ASN A 179 1.53 -4.61 10.39
C ASN A 179 1.96 -5.09 11.78
N LEU A 180 1.33 -6.13 12.30
CA LEU A 180 1.61 -6.69 13.62
C LEU A 180 3.05 -7.19 13.82
N PHE A 181 3.80 -7.42 12.74
CA PHE A 181 5.20 -7.87 12.78
C PHE A 181 6.21 -6.75 12.49
N ASN A 182 5.75 -5.61 11.97
CA ASN A 182 6.62 -4.50 11.63
C ASN A 182 5.91 -3.16 11.79
N SER A 183 6.27 -2.43 12.83
CA SER A 183 5.82 -1.06 13.09
C SER A 183 6.94 -0.02 12.96
N ALA A 184 8.18 -0.47 12.90
CA ALA A 184 9.37 0.38 12.93
C ALA A 184 9.37 1.56 11.95
N PRO A 185 8.84 1.45 10.70
CA PRO A 185 8.80 2.60 9.78
C PRO A 185 7.96 3.76 10.31
N PHE A 186 6.79 3.50 10.91
CA PHE A 186 5.96 4.56 11.50
C PHE A 186 6.48 5.02 12.84
N ASP A 187 6.99 4.12 13.68
CA ASP A 187 7.62 4.48 14.97
C ASP A 187 8.85 5.38 14.74
N GLY A 188 9.61 5.11 13.68
CA GLY A 188 10.77 5.92 13.26
C GLY A 188 10.42 7.34 12.82
N LEU A 189 9.20 7.59 12.38
CA LEU A 189 8.71 8.92 11.99
C LEU A 189 8.21 9.77 13.18
N LYS A 190 8.14 9.23 14.39
CA LYS A 190 7.83 9.95 15.65
C LYS A 190 6.62 10.88 15.52
N ASP A 191 5.50 10.45 15.07
CA ASP A 191 4.27 11.26 14.96
C ASP A 191 4.21 12.28 13.80
N GLU A 192 5.30 12.54 13.08
CA GLU A 192 5.34 13.47 11.94
C GLU A 192 4.35 13.12 10.81
N TRP A 193 3.87 11.88 10.80
CA TRP A 193 2.87 11.40 9.86
C TRP A 193 1.43 11.72 10.26
N LYS A 194 1.16 12.13 11.52
CA LYS A 194 -0.20 12.36 12.03
C LYS A 194 -0.93 13.52 11.34
N GLU A 195 -0.18 14.51 10.90
CA GLU A 195 -0.71 15.69 10.19
C GLU A 195 -0.87 15.46 8.67
N THR A 196 -0.60 14.23 8.19
CA THR A 196 -0.67 13.86 6.78
C THR A 196 -1.78 12.84 6.52
N PHE A 197 -2.10 12.61 5.26
CA PHE A 197 -2.87 11.43 4.86
C PHE A 197 -1.97 10.19 4.96
N SER A 198 -2.05 9.51 6.10
CA SER A 198 -1.18 8.39 6.44
C SER A 198 -1.74 7.07 5.94
N MET A 199 -0.91 6.28 5.28
CA MET A 199 -1.27 5.04 4.60
C MET A 199 -0.33 3.90 4.99
N SER A 200 -0.85 2.72 5.33
CA SER A 200 -0.01 1.53 5.47
C SER A 200 -0.10 0.63 4.25
N TRP A 201 1.06 0.13 3.81
CA TRP A 201 1.12 -1.06 2.97
C TRP A 201 1.57 -2.28 3.80
N GLY A 202 1.32 -3.47 3.28
CA GLY A 202 1.69 -4.70 3.99
C GLY A 202 0.82 -5.01 5.20
N THR A 203 -0.37 -4.48 5.32
CA THR A 203 -1.34 -4.68 6.42
C THR A 203 -1.49 -6.14 6.85
N PHE A 204 -1.46 -7.07 5.89
CA PHE A 204 -1.53 -8.51 6.13
C PHE A 204 -0.17 -9.22 5.95
N ASP A 205 0.95 -8.51 6.02
CA ASP A 205 2.31 -9.03 5.83
C ASP A 205 2.40 -10.04 4.68
N LYS A 206 2.15 -9.55 3.47
CA LYS A 206 2.22 -10.34 2.22
C LYS A 206 1.31 -11.58 2.26
N GLY A 207 0.27 -11.54 3.08
CA GLY A 207 -0.77 -12.56 3.22
C GLY A 207 -0.63 -13.47 4.46
N ILE A 208 0.45 -13.40 5.24
CA ILE A 208 0.63 -14.23 6.45
C ILE A 208 -0.50 -13.96 7.45
N LEU A 209 -0.76 -12.69 7.74
CA LEU A 209 -1.80 -12.24 8.68
C LEU A 209 -3.24 -12.41 8.15
N THR A 210 -3.44 -13.04 6.99
CA THR A 210 -4.76 -13.53 6.60
C THR A 210 -5.08 -14.90 7.22
N GLY A 211 -4.08 -15.59 7.80
CA GLY A 211 -4.19 -16.96 8.26
C GLY A 211 -4.31 -18.01 7.16
N ARG A 212 -4.18 -17.61 5.88
CA ARG A 212 -4.25 -18.51 4.69
C ARG A 212 -2.89 -19.04 4.25
N VAL A 213 -1.79 -18.50 4.80
CA VAL A 213 -0.43 -18.96 4.52
C VAL A 213 -0.08 -20.02 5.54
N THR A 214 0.10 -21.27 5.07
CA THR A 214 0.48 -22.41 5.91
C THR A 214 1.94 -22.79 5.73
N ARG A 215 2.46 -23.67 6.57
CA ARG A 215 3.84 -24.18 6.51
C ARG A 215 4.12 -24.92 5.19
N GLU A 216 3.09 -25.52 4.58
CA GLU A 216 3.14 -26.31 3.35
C GLU A 216 2.92 -25.47 2.10
N ARG A 217 2.53 -24.20 2.25
CA ARG A 217 2.20 -23.32 1.13
C ARG A 217 3.39 -23.16 0.20
N LYS A 218 3.18 -23.50 -1.06
CA LYS A 218 4.14 -23.27 -2.15
C LYS A 218 3.60 -22.18 -3.07
N TYR A 219 4.52 -21.40 -3.62
CA TYR A 219 4.21 -20.34 -4.57
C TYR A 219 4.76 -20.69 -5.94
N ASP A 220 4.01 -20.38 -6.98
CA ASP A 220 4.44 -20.49 -8.35
C ASP A 220 5.53 -19.45 -8.67
N LYS A 221 6.32 -19.69 -9.73
CA LYS A 221 7.39 -18.78 -10.18
C LYS A 221 6.89 -17.40 -10.57
N SER A 222 5.60 -17.27 -10.92
CA SER A 222 4.92 -16.01 -11.20
C SER A 222 4.65 -15.15 -9.97
N ASP A 223 4.77 -15.73 -8.78
CA ASP A 223 4.58 -15.03 -7.51
C ASP A 223 5.93 -14.65 -6.91
N SER A 224 6.12 -13.40 -6.54
CA SER A 224 7.39 -12.91 -5.98
C SER A 224 7.81 -13.64 -4.70
N ARG A 225 6.86 -14.18 -3.93
CA ARG A 225 7.14 -15.00 -2.74
C ARG A 225 7.83 -16.33 -3.05
N HIS A 226 7.89 -16.75 -4.33
CA HIS A 226 8.63 -17.93 -4.73
C HIS A 226 10.14 -17.79 -4.48
N SER A 227 10.72 -16.63 -4.74
CA SER A 227 12.18 -16.45 -4.76
C SER A 227 12.69 -15.11 -4.20
N ALA A 228 11.81 -14.23 -3.75
CA ALA A 228 12.22 -12.93 -3.25
C ALA A 228 13.07 -13.05 -1.96
N PRO A 229 14.18 -12.32 -1.82
CA PRO A 229 15.06 -12.38 -0.65
C PRO A 229 14.34 -12.03 0.68
N TRP A 230 13.33 -11.17 0.61
CA TRP A 230 12.50 -10.78 1.75
C TRP A 230 11.50 -11.86 2.20
N TRP A 231 11.33 -12.96 1.42
CA TRP A 231 10.51 -14.12 1.80
C TRP A 231 11.40 -15.23 2.39
N ASN A 232 12.07 -14.92 3.50
CA ASN A 232 12.93 -15.88 4.19
C ASN A 232 12.10 -16.95 4.90
N LYS A 233 12.32 -18.22 4.53
CA LYS A 233 11.53 -19.35 5.05
C LYS A 233 11.52 -19.44 6.58
N LYS A 234 12.65 -19.18 7.25
CA LYS A 234 12.75 -19.25 8.72
C LYS A 234 11.89 -18.17 9.39
N ASP A 235 11.93 -16.95 8.88
CA ASP A 235 11.16 -15.84 9.43
C ASP A 235 9.67 -16.00 9.13
N VAL A 236 9.31 -16.46 7.93
CA VAL A 236 7.94 -16.78 7.54
C VAL A 236 7.33 -17.84 8.46
N LEU A 237 8.07 -18.92 8.80
CA LEU A 237 7.59 -19.97 9.70
C LEU A 237 7.32 -19.44 11.11
N LYS A 238 8.18 -18.58 11.65
CA LYS A 238 7.95 -17.91 12.94
C LYS A 238 6.70 -17.03 12.90
N LYS A 239 6.52 -16.25 11.84
CA LYS A 239 5.35 -15.39 11.67
C LYS A 239 4.05 -16.20 11.52
N ILE A 240 4.07 -17.35 10.84
CA ILE A 240 2.93 -18.27 10.77
C ILE A 240 2.58 -18.77 12.17
N GLU A 241 3.56 -19.23 12.96
CA GLU A 241 3.34 -19.68 14.32
C GLU A 241 2.72 -18.59 15.20
N ARG A 242 3.27 -17.38 15.18
CA ARG A 242 2.71 -16.22 15.89
C ARG A 242 1.31 -15.86 15.42
N THR A 243 1.01 -16.03 14.13
CA THR A 243 -0.34 -15.82 13.57
C THR A 243 -1.33 -16.86 14.11
N GLU A 244 -0.93 -18.14 14.22
CA GLU A 244 -1.78 -19.18 14.79
C GLU A 244 -2.06 -18.93 16.28
N GLN A 245 -1.07 -18.49 17.05
CA GLN A 245 -1.28 -18.06 18.44
C GLN A 245 -2.33 -16.96 18.55
N LEU A 246 -2.23 -15.94 17.70
CA LEU A 246 -3.21 -14.84 17.66
C LEU A 246 -4.62 -15.34 17.30
N LYS A 247 -4.75 -16.26 16.35
CA LYS A 247 -6.03 -16.89 16.00
C LYS A 247 -6.68 -17.63 17.17
N ASN A 248 -5.90 -18.16 18.10
CA ASN A 248 -6.43 -18.82 19.31
C ASN A 248 -6.96 -17.81 20.35
N ILE A 249 -6.39 -16.60 20.40
CA ILE A 249 -6.79 -15.52 21.33
C ILE A 249 -8.04 -14.80 20.85
N LEU A 250 -8.10 -14.44 19.57
CA LEU A 250 -9.11 -13.53 19.01
C LEU A 250 -10.57 -13.94 19.20
N PRO A 251 -10.95 -15.25 19.21
CA PRO A 251 -12.33 -15.67 19.45
C PRO A 251 -12.88 -15.21 20.83
N GLU A 252 -12.05 -15.11 21.86
CA GLU A 252 -12.44 -14.61 23.19
C GLU A 252 -12.87 -13.13 23.13
N PHE A 253 -12.40 -12.39 22.12
CA PHE A 253 -12.75 -11.01 21.87
C PHE A 253 -13.84 -10.83 20.81
N GLY A 254 -14.33 -11.94 20.22
CA GLY A 254 -15.32 -11.92 19.13
C GLY A 254 -14.76 -11.35 17.82
N LEU A 255 -13.46 -11.46 17.57
CA LEU A 255 -12.75 -10.88 16.44
C LEU A 255 -12.23 -11.94 15.48
N SER A 256 -12.27 -11.63 14.20
CA SER A 256 -11.47 -12.31 13.19
C SER A 256 -10.05 -11.72 13.13
N LEU A 257 -9.12 -12.51 12.59
CA LEU A 257 -7.73 -12.07 12.40
C LEU A 257 -7.65 -10.83 11.48
N GLN A 258 -8.44 -10.81 10.42
CA GLN A 258 -8.47 -9.70 9.48
C GLN A 258 -9.01 -8.42 10.12
N GLU A 259 -10.09 -8.52 10.89
CA GLU A 259 -10.62 -7.40 11.67
C GLU A 259 -9.58 -6.81 12.60
N PHE A 260 -8.90 -7.66 13.36
CA PHE A 260 -7.89 -7.22 14.29
C PHE A 260 -6.74 -6.47 13.59
N CYS A 261 -6.23 -7.01 12.47
CA CYS A 261 -5.19 -6.34 11.68
C CYS A 261 -5.64 -4.98 11.14
N LEU A 262 -6.89 -4.87 10.68
CA LEU A 262 -7.45 -3.59 10.22
C LEU A 262 -7.55 -2.59 11.36
N HIS A 263 -8.09 -3.01 12.51
CA HIS A 263 -8.25 -2.16 13.68
C HIS A 263 -6.89 -1.73 14.27
N TYR A 264 -5.90 -2.61 14.27
CA TYR A 264 -4.53 -2.28 14.66
C TYR A 264 -3.97 -1.11 13.85
N ASN A 265 -4.09 -1.15 12.52
CA ASN A 265 -3.62 -0.07 11.67
C ASN A 265 -4.47 1.21 11.82
N LEU A 266 -5.81 1.08 11.73
CA LEU A 266 -6.73 2.20 11.63
C LEU A 266 -7.04 2.89 12.95
N TYR A 267 -7.03 2.15 14.08
CA TYR A 267 -7.49 2.67 15.36
C TYR A 267 -6.41 2.64 16.46
N TYR A 268 -5.53 1.67 16.46
CA TYR A 268 -4.42 1.66 17.41
C TYR A 268 -3.32 2.64 16.97
N TYR A 269 -2.86 2.55 15.72
CA TYR A 269 -1.95 3.53 15.11
C TYR A 269 -2.67 4.81 14.69
N GLY A 270 -3.93 4.76 14.32
CA GLY A 270 -4.69 5.93 13.88
C GLY A 270 -4.44 6.34 12.44
N LEU A 271 -3.99 5.42 11.58
CA LEU A 271 -3.75 5.72 10.17
C LEU A 271 -5.02 6.11 9.42
N SER A 272 -4.88 6.94 8.42
CA SER A 272 -5.99 7.44 7.60
C SER A 272 -6.62 6.33 6.75
N THR A 273 -5.80 5.44 6.18
CA THR A 273 -6.23 4.33 5.33
C THR A 273 -5.22 3.18 5.34
N VAL A 274 -5.66 1.99 4.94
CA VAL A 274 -4.82 0.80 4.76
C VAL A 274 -4.85 0.33 3.31
N LEU A 275 -3.71 -0.05 2.74
CA LEU A 275 -3.63 -0.65 1.42
C LEU A 275 -3.87 -2.16 1.51
N ILE A 276 -4.84 -2.64 0.74
CA ILE A 276 -5.16 -4.07 0.66
C ILE A 276 -5.13 -4.52 -0.79
N GLY A 277 -4.34 -5.55 -1.05
CA GLY A 277 -4.37 -6.28 -2.32
C GLY A 277 -5.42 -7.37 -2.27
N PHE A 278 -6.40 -7.32 -3.16
CA PHE A 278 -7.47 -8.30 -3.24
C PHE A 278 -7.20 -9.37 -4.30
N LYS A 279 -7.74 -10.57 -4.10
CA LYS A 279 -7.68 -11.69 -5.05
C LYS A 279 -9.07 -12.21 -5.44
N SER A 280 -10.13 -11.81 -4.73
CA SER A 280 -11.52 -12.15 -5.04
C SER A 280 -12.47 -11.04 -4.59
N GLU A 281 -13.65 -11.02 -5.19
CA GLU A 281 -14.74 -10.14 -4.76
C GLU A 281 -15.19 -10.46 -3.31
N ALA A 282 -15.20 -11.74 -2.93
CA ALA A 282 -15.50 -12.15 -1.56
C ALA A 282 -14.55 -11.52 -0.53
N ASP A 283 -13.26 -11.37 -0.86
CA ASP A 283 -12.30 -10.66 0.00
C ASP A 283 -12.65 -9.18 0.14
N ILE A 284 -13.11 -8.53 -0.94
CA ILE A 284 -13.56 -7.13 -0.91
C ILE A 284 -14.75 -6.97 0.02
N VAL A 285 -15.79 -7.80 -0.17
CA VAL A 285 -17.00 -7.79 0.67
C VAL A 285 -16.64 -8.01 2.13
N GLN A 286 -15.84 -9.03 2.43
CA GLN A 286 -15.41 -9.34 3.78
C GLN A 286 -14.69 -8.16 4.43
N MET A 287 -13.69 -7.56 3.76
CA MET A 287 -12.88 -6.48 4.34
C MET A 287 -13.70 -5.19 4.53
N THR A 288 -14.61 -4.88 3.62
CA THR A 288 -15.46 -3.68 3.73
C THR A 288 -16.56 -3.82 4.78
N SER A 289 -17.01 -5.05 5.09
CA SER A 289 -17.99 -5.32 6.16
C SER A 289 -17.37 -5.37 7.56
N ASN A 290 -16.15 -5.84 7.70
CA ASN A 290 -15.46 -6.01 8.99
C ASN A 290 -15.12 -4.69 9.72
N LEU A 291 -15.36 -3.55 9.12
CA LEU A 291 -15.07 -2.23 9.71
C LEU A 291 -16.29 -1.57 10.38
N GLN A 292 -17.43 -2.25 10.46
CA GLN A 292 -18.67 -1.64 10.94
C GLN A 292 -18.64 -1.25 12.43
N GLN A 293 -17.85 -1.92 13.25
CA GLN A 293 -17.66 -1.59 14.66
C GLN A 293 -16.21 -1.16 14.94
N LYS A 294 -16.05 0.07 15.42
CA LYS A 294 -14.74 0.56 15.86
C LYS A 294 -14.33 -0.17 17.13
N LEU A 295 -13.22 -0.90 17.10
CA LEU A 295 -12.65 -1.47 18.30
C LEU A 295 -11.99 -0.38 19.15
N MET A 296 -12.25 -0.40 20.45
CA MET A 296 -11.60 0.51 21.39
C MET A 296 -10.10 0.18 21.48
N ARG A 297 -9.28 1.21 21.65
CA ARG A 297 -7.81 1.05 21.73
C ARG A 297 -7.38 0.09 22.84
N GLU A 298 -8.03 0.18 24.00
CA GLU A 298 -7.79 -0.67 25.17
C GLU A 298 -7.99 -2.16 24.86
N ARG A 299 -9.01 -2.48 24.05
CA ARG A 299 -9.26 -3.88 23.62
C ARG A 299 -8.16 -4.40 22.72
N ILE A 300 -7.60 -3.55 21.86
CA ILE A 300 -6.46 -3.92 21.01
C ILE A 300 -5.23 -4.17 21.89
N GLU A 301 -5.00 -3.31 22.88
CA GLU A 301 -3.88 -3.45 23.84
C GLU A 301 -3.99 -4.75 24.66
N GLU A 302 -5.18 -5.12 25.13
CA GLU A 302 -5.42 -6.39 25.82
C GLU A 302 -5.01 -7.59 24.96
N VAL A 303 -5.44 -7.62 23.70
CA VAL A 303 -5.05 -8.69 22.76
C VAL A 303 -3.54 -8.72 22.55
N LEU A 304 -2.90 -7.56 22.36
CA LEU A 304 -1.45 -7.48 22.16
C LEU A 304 -0.67 -7.97 23.40
N VAL A 305 -1.13 -7.67 24.60
CA VAL A 305 -0.52 -8.16 25.85
C VAL A 305 -0.62 -9.69 25.94
N LEU A 306 -1.81 -10.26 25.70
CA LEU A 306 -2.00 -11.71 25.70
C LEU A 306 -1.14 -12.39 24.62
N TRP A 307 -1.10 -11.82 23.42
CA TRP A 307 -0.30 -12.37 22.32
C TRP A 307 1.20 -12.32 22.59
N ASN A 308 1.70 -11.24 23.20
CA ASN A 308 3.12 -11.13 23.56
C ASN A 308 3.53 -12.07 24.71
N ASN A 309 2.61 -12.42 25.57
CA ASN A 309 2.82 -13.35 26.69
C ASN A 309 2.38 -14.79 26.39
N TYR A 310 2.01 -15.09 25.14
CA TYR A 310 1.58 -16.43 24.74
C TYR A 310 2.78 -17.39 24.75
N GLU A 311 2.72 -18.42 25.60
CA GLU A 311 3.74 -19.46 25.73
C GLU A 311 3.63 -20.56 24.64
#